data_ce3889366ff3156382bbe8ae12943dcb
#
_entry.id   ce3889366ff3156382bbe8ae12943dcb
#
_cell.length_a   1.000
_cell.length_b   1.000
_cell.length_c   1.000
_cell.angle_alpha   90.00
_cell.angle_beta   90.00
_cell.angle_gamma   90.00
#
_symmetry.space_group_name_H-M   'P 1'
#
loop_
_entity.id
_entity.type
_entity.pdbx_description
1 polymer ?
#
loop_
_entity_poly.entity_id
_entity_poly.type
_entity_poly.pdbx_seq_one_letter_code
_entity_poly.pdbx_strand_id
1 'polypeptide(L)'
;MKRMVYCLFVVLLFMAACNFKTSKNTANSEEEQDNGLEVRQQPFRNSDQVEYEISVVKGTTIKHGIQKRYYLHGSLYSAIPYIAGEKQGIAYTYYQAALGNEPQIWKEQPYENNELNGTCKRYHRDGALQAEYDYKNGLRAVGLKELTESGKDIEQPKLLLSKHRVPAGYLIQARLSDDYNNVDYFIGDLVEEKYLPKKMKTLQTRNEVGEIVVSQTSGTVTITAEYSTRYRNRGVVSARIDLP
;
A
#
# COMPACT_ATOMS: atom_id res chain seq x y z
N MET A 1 58.40 27.14 29.35
CA MET A 1 59.04 27.09 28.03
C MET A 1 58.25 26.12 27.14
N LYS A 2 57.42 26.62 26.23
CA LYS A 2 56.95 25.95 24.97
C LYS A 2 56.21 27.01 24.17
N ARG A 3 56.79 27.33 23.03
CA ARG A 3 56.38 28.39 22.12
C ARG A 3 55.12 27.99 21.37
N MET A 4 54.14 28.90 21.37
CA MET A 4 52.95 28.88 20.53
C MET A 4 53.29 29.52 19.17
N VAL A 5 53.13 28.76 18.11
CA VAL A 5 53.28 29.23 16.72
C VAL A 5 51.91 29.60 16.20
N TYR A 6 51.67 30.87 15.92
CA TYR A 6 50.50 31.39 15.23
C TYR A 6 50.77 31.33 13.72
N CYS A 7 49.95 30.54 12.99
CA CYS A 7 49.87 30.61 11.52
C CYS A 7 48.85 31.68 11.14
N LEU A 8 49.35 32.77 10.58
CA LEU A 8 48.55 33.81 9.93
C LEU A 8 48.17 33.35 8.54
N PHE A 9 46.88 33.16 8.27
CA PHE A 9 46.34 33.01 6.91
C PHE A 9 45.91 34.37 6.39
N VAL A 10 46.67 34.88 5.42
CA VAL A 10 46.35 36.10 4.66
C VAL A 10 45.31 35.76 3.62
N VAL A 11 44.11 36.32 3.74
CA VAL A 11 43.05 36.26 2.72
C VAL A 11 43.27 37.40 1.73
N LEU A 12 43.68 37.04 0.50
CA LEU A 12 43.74 37.99 -0.63
C LEU A 12 42.33 38.12 -1.24
N LEU A 13 41.74 39.31 -1.07
CA LEU A 13 40.52 39.72 -1.82
C LEU A 13 40.92 40.08 -3.24
N PHE A 14 40.47 39.27 -4.22
CA PHE A 14 40.47 39.67 -5.63
C PHE A 14 39.12 40.31 -5.97
N MET A 15 39.12 41.62 -6.11
CA MET A 15 38.02 42.36 -6.73
C MET A 15 38.15 42.20 -8.25
N ALA A 16 37.31 41.35 -8.84
CA ALA A 16 37.12 41.30 -10.29
C ALA A 16 35.86 42.12 -10.63
N ALA A 17 36.07 43.28 -11.21
CA ALA A 17 35.01 44.06 -11.84
C ALA A 17 34.52 43.33 -13.08
N CYS A 18 33.31 42.76 -13.04
CA CYS A 18 32.65 42.25 -14.24
C CYS A 18 31.87 43.37 -14.94
N ASN A 19 32.34 43.75 -16.08
CA ASN A 19 31.61 44.56 -17.08
C ASN A 19 30.34 43.85 -17.51
N PHE A 20 29.20 44.45 -17.22
CA PHE A 20 27.88 44.02 -17.70
C PHE A 20 27.77 44.39 -19.22
N LYS A 21 28.07 43.43 -20.10
CA LYS A 21 27.69 43.51 -21.50
C LYS A 21 26.32 42.88 -21.67
N THR A 22 25.32 43.69 -21.98
CA THR A 22 23.99 43.28 -22.42
C THR A 22 24.14 42.43 -23.68
N SER A 23 23.98 41.15 -23.57
CA SER A 23 23.87 40.20 -24.71
C SER A 23 22.40 39.86 -24.91
N LYS A 24 21.99 40.03 -26.14
CA LYS A 24 20.65 39.77 -26.67
C LYS A 24 20.27 38.31 -26.44
N ASN A 25 18.99 38.13 -26.07
CA ASN A 25 18.30 36.85 -25.98
C ASN A 25 18.61 35.97 -27.19
N THR A 26 19.39 34.92 -26.97
CA THR A 26 19.34 33.71 -27.77
C THR A 26 18.52 32.71 -26.94
N ALA A 27 17.32 32.42 -27.40
CA ALA A 27 16.50 31.34 -26.84
C ALA A 27 17.30 30.04 -26.99
N ASN A 28 17.89 29.58 -25.89
CA ASN A 28 18.30 28.19 -25.78
C ASN A 28 17.02 27.36 -25.80
N SER A 29 16.69 26.79 -26.95
CA SER A 29 15.84 25.61 -27.00
C SER A 29 16.64 24.53 -26.26
N GLU A 30 16.27 24.27 -25.00
CA GLU A 30 16.57 22.98 -24.36
C GLU A 30 15.97 21.93 -25.31
N GLU A 31 16.80 21.18 -26.00
CA GLU A 31 16.40 19.96 -26.70
C GLU A 31 15.82 19.04 -25.63
N GLU A 32 14.49 19.03 -25.53
CA GLU A 32 13.74 18.06 -24.74
C GLU A 32 14.12 16.69 -25.34
N GLN A 33 15.00 15.96 -24.65
CA GLN A 33 15.37 14.61 -25.08
C GLN A 33 14.07 13.81 -25.19
N ASP A 34 13.65 13.48 -26.41
CA ASP A 34 12.51 12.62 -26.69
C ASP A 34 12.76 11.27 -26.02
N ASN A 35 12.21 11.08 -24.82
CA ASN A 35 12.31 9.86 -24.04
C ASN A 35 11.41 8.73 -24.59
N GLY A 36 10.81 8.90 -25.77
CA GLY A 36 9.91 7.94 -26.39
C GLY A 36 8.56 7.80 -25.69
N LEU A 37 8.21 8.74 -24.80
CA LEU A 37 6.93 8.75 -24.08
C LEU A 37 6.08 9.95 -24.52
N GLU A 38 4.77 9.80 -24.42
CA GLU A 38 3.79 10.88 -24.53
C GLU A 38 2.84 10.86 -23.34
N VAL A 39 2.37 12.02 -22.90
CA VAL A 39 1.38 12.15 -21.84
C VAL A 39 0.02 12.46 -22.46
N ARG A 40 -0.97 11.63 -22.18
CA ARG A 40 -2.37 11.83 -22.57
C ARG A 40 -3.18 12.29 -21.38
N GLN A 41 -3.97 13.35 -21.58
CA GLN A 41 -4.89 13.83 -20.57
C GLN A 41 -6.31 13.34 -20.86
N GLN A 42 -7.01 12.93 -19.82
CA GLN A 42 -8.41 12.57 -19.86
C GLN A 42 -9.17 13.43 -18.84
N PRO A 43 -10.15 14.25 -19.27
CA PRO A 43 -10.94 15.05 -18.36
C PRO A 43 -11.99 14.24 -17.60
N PHE A 44 -12.49 14.78 -16.50
CA PHE A 44 -13.69 14.28 -15.85
C PHE A 44 -14.89 14.37 -16.80
N ARG A 45 -15.84 13.44 -16.62
CA ARG A 45 -17.09 13.48 -17.38
C ARG A 45 -17.82 14.80 -17.17
N ASN A 46 -18.15 15.49 -18.27
CA ASN A 46 -18.82 16.81 -18.29
C ASN A 46 -18.02 17.93 -17.59
N SER A 47 -16.71 17.93 -17.72
CA SER A 47 -15.81 18.96 -17.17
C SER A 47 -14.57 19.06 -18.03
N ASP A 48 -13.95 20.25 -18.07
CA ASP A 48 -12.64 20.47 -18.68
C ASP A 48 -11.49 20.17 -17.70
N GLN A 49 -11.80 19.83 -16.44
CA GLN A 49 -10.81 19.48 -15.44
C GLN A 49 -10.21 18.11 -15.73
N VAL A 50 -8.88 18.03 -15.71
CA VAL A 50 -8.14 16.77 -15.95
C VAL A 50 -8.39 15.81 -14.79
N GLU A 51 -8.88 14.60 -15.12
CA GLU A 51 -8.97 13.49 -14.18
C GLU A 51 -7.71 12.63 -14.21
N TYR A 52 -7.20 12.33 -15.42
CA TYR A 52 -6.00 11.50 -15.57
C TYR A 52 -4.95 12.14 -16.44
N GLU A 53 -3.69 12.01 -16.04
CA GLU A 53 -2.52 12.11 -16.90
C GLU A 53 -1.93 10.70 -17.06
N ILE A 54 -1.89 10.22 -18.28
CA ILE A 54 -1.49 8.85 -18.59
C ILE A 54 -0.24 8.91 -19.47
N SER A 55 0.91 8.52 -18.91
CA SER A 55 2.14 8.35 -19.67
C SER A 55 2.10 7.03 -20.45
N VAL A 56 2.35 7.08 -21.76
CA VAL A 56 2.36 5.91 -22.66
C VAL A 56 3.57 5.96 -23.58
N VAL A 57 3.95 4.81 -24.12
CA VAL A 57 4.93 4.72 -25.19
C VAL A 57 4.37 5.46 -26.42
N LYS A 58 5.15 6.38 -26.98
CA LYS A 58 4.75 7.26 -28.10
C LYS A 58 4.14 6.46 -29.26
N GLY A 59 2.98 6.91 -29.73
CA GLY A 59 2.23 6.26 -30.82
C GLY A 59 1.52 4.96 -30.43
N THR A 60 1.48 4.58 -29.15
CA THR A 60 0.80 3.36 -28.66
C THR A 60 -0.19 3.66 -27.53
N THR A 61 -0.88 2.64 -27.03
CA THR A 61 -1.71 2.71 -25.80
C THR A 61 -1.02 2.05 -24.61
N ILE A 62 0.25 1.64 -24.74
CA ILE A 62 0.99 0.92 -23.72
C ILE A 62 1.45 1.92 -22.66
N LYS A 63 0.93 1.77 -21.43
CA LYS A 63 1.32 2.61 -20.30
C LYS A 63 2.80 2.39 -19.95
N HIS A 64 3.55 3.48 -19.83
CA HIS A 64 4.94 3.47 -19.39
C HIS A 64 5.24 4.80 -18.68
N GLY A 65 5.87 4.74 -17.49
CA GLY A 65 6.03 5.90 -16.62
C GLY A 65 4.88 6.03 -15.63
N ILE A 66 4.57 7.22 -15.15
CA ILE A 66 3.63 7.43 -14.05
C ILE A 66 2.25 7.85 -14.61
N GLN A 67 1.22 7.08 -14.25
CA GLN A 67 -0.16 7.52 -14.39
C GLN A 67 -0.56 8.31 -13.13
N LYS A 68 -1.01 9.55 -13.31
CA LYS A 68 -1.57 10.37 -12.25
C LYS A 68 -3.09 10.44 -12.38
N ARG A 69 -3.78 10.50 -11.25
CA ARG A 69 -5.20 10.84 -11.16
C ARG A 69 -5.35 12.01 -10.21
N TYR A 70 -6.29 12.89 -10.50
CA TYR A 70 -6.56 14.09 -9.72
C TYR A 70 -7.97 14.04 -9.11
N TYR A 71 -8.17 14.77 -8.03
CA TYR A 71 -9.50 15.15 -7.55
C TYR A 71 -10.08 16.21 -8.48
N LEU A 72 -11.42 16.35 -8.50
CA LEU A 72 -12.11 17.32 -9.38
C LEU A 72 -11.61 18.76 -9.20
N HIS A 73 -11.17 19.17 -8.01
CA HIS A 73 -10.60 20.49 -7.75
C HIS A 73 -9.09 20.61 -8.09
N GLY A 74 -8.48 19.57 -8.67
CA GLY A 74 -7.12 19.61 -9.25
C GLY A 74 -6.00 19.10 -8.34
N SER A 75 -6.22 18.79 -7.05
CA SER A 75 -5.16 18.19 -6.23
C SER A 75 -4.91 16.72 -6.61
N LEU A 76 -3.67 16.24 -6.47
CA LEU A 76 -3.30 14.88 -6.82
C LEU A 76 -4.01 13.87 -5.91
N TYR A 77 -4.68 12.87 -6.53
CA TYR A 77 -5.31 11.74 -5.85
C TYR A 77 -4.41 10.51 -5.81
N SER A 78 -3.78 10.16 -6.93
CA SER A 78 -2.88 8.99 -6.98
C SER A 78 -1.80 9.12 -8.04
N ALA A 79 -0.67 8.45 -7.80
CA ALA A 79 0.43 8.28 -8.75
C ALA A 79 0.81 6.80 -8.79
N ILE A 80 0.68 6.19 -9.97
CA ILE A 80 0.88 4.75 -10.17
C ILE A 80 1.94 4.55 -11.25
N PRO A 81 3.09 3.92 -10.95
CA PRO A 81 4.11 3.63 -11.94
C PRO A 81 3.74 2.41 -12.80
N TYR A 82 4.05 2.51 -14.10
CA TYR A 82 3.86 1.47 -15.09
C TYR A 82 5.13 1.22 -15.89
N ILE A 83 5.42 -0.03 -16.19
CA ILE A 83 6.45 -0.48 -17.13
C ILE A 83 5.79 -1.42 -18.13
N ALA A 84 5.86 -1.11 -19.43
CA ALA A 84 5.31 -1.93 -20.51
C ALA A 84 3.84 -2.37 -20.31
N GLY A 85 3.00 -1.51 -19.75
CA GLY A 85 1.58 -1.74 -19.50
C GLY A 85 1.25 -2.34 -18.13
N GLU A 86 2.24 -2.77 -17.36
CA GLU A 86 2.06 -3.38 -16.06
C GLU A 86 2.43 -2.43 -14.91
N LYS A 87 1.67 -2.48 -13.82
CA LYS A 87 2.03 -1.75 -12.59
C LYS A 87 3.30 -2.33 -12.00
N GLN A 88 4.31 -1.48 -11.82
CA GLN A 88 5.63 -1.86 -11.34
C GLN A 88 6.21 -0.78 -10.45
N GLY A 89 6.54 -1.10 -9.20
CA GLY A 89 7.04 -0.14 -8.22
C GLY A 89 5.97 0.32 -7.22
N ILE A 90 6.21 1.41 -6.49
CA ILE A 90 5.34 1.86 -5.42
C ILE A 90 4.27 2.81 -5.97
N ALA A 91 3.01 2.43 -5.84
CA ALA A 91 1.86 3.30 -6.11
C ALA A 91 1.49 4.08 -4.86
N TYR A 92 1.26 5.39 -5.03
CA TYR A 92 0.85 6.30 -3.98
C TYR A 92 -0.62 6.70 -4.16
N THR A 93 -1.34 6.81 -3.05
CA THR A 93 -2.63 7.48 -2.97
C THR A 93 -2.53 8.58 -1.92
N TYR A 94 -3.18 9.72 -2.17
CA TYR A 94 -3.05 10.90 -1.34
C TYR A 94 -4.40 11.29 -0.74
N TYR A 95 -4.35 11.94 0.40
CA TYR A 95 -5.50 12.66 0.93
C TYR A 95 -5.79 13.89 0.07
N GLN A 96 -7.07 14.26 0.02
CA GLN A 96 -7.47 15.49 -0.62
C GLN A 96 -6.82 16.69 0.08
N ALA A 97 -6.07 17.50 -0.67
CA ALA A 97 -5.42 18.72 -0.21
C ALA A 97 -6.10 19.96 -0.82
N ALA A 98 -5.94 21.12 -0.22
CA ALA A 98 -6.27 22.38 -0.86
C ALA A 98 -5.38 22.59 -2.10
N LEU A 99 -5.92 23.26 -3.13
CA LEU A 99 -5.16 23.53 -4.35
C LEU A 99 -3.90 24.36 -4.02
N GLY A 100 -2.76 23.93 -4.57
CA GLY A 100 -1.45 24.55 -4.32
C GLY A 100 -0.71 24.03 -3.09
N ASN A 101 -1.34 23.19 -2.26
CA ASN A 101 -0.67 22.53 -1.15
C ASN A 101 -0.15 21.14 -1.57
N GLU A 102 0.98 20.73 -0.99
CA GLU A 102 1.50 19.38 -1.15
C GLU A 102 0.51 18.36 -0.55
N PRO A 103 0.10 17.33 -1.33
CA PRO A 103 -0.84 16.35 -0.84
C PRO A 103 -0.15 15.37 0.12
N GLN A 104 -0.78 15.15 1.28
CA GLN A 104 -0.33 14.16 2.26
C GLN A 104 -0.56 12.74 1.75
N ILE A 105 0.43 11.86 1.84
CA ILE A 105 0.30 10.44 1.48
C ILE A 105 -0.73 9.78 2.40
N TRP A 106 -1.66 9.05 1.79
CA TRP A 106 -2.62 8.18 2.47
C TRP A 106 -2.20 6.72 2.42
N LYS A 107 -1.69 6.24 1.23
CA LYS A 107 -1.28 4.85 1.04
C LYS A 107 -0.02 4.75 0.19
N GLU A 108 0.81 3.79 0.54
CA GLU A 108 1.90 3.23 -0.27
C GLU A 108 1.59 1.77 -0.55
N GLN A 109 1.63 1.39 -1.82
CA GLN A 109 1.29 0.05 -2.28
C GLN A 109 2.33 -0.42 -3.30
N PRO A 110 3.24 -1.33 -2.93
CA PRO A 110 4.22 -1.88 -3.87
C PRO A 110 3.54 -2.87 -4.83
N TYR A 111 3.81 -2.71 -6.10
CA TYR A 111 3.33 -3.58 -7.17
C TYR A 111 4.49 -4.23 -7.92
N GLU A 112 4.32 -5.49 -8.26
CA GLU A 112 5.14 -6.24 -9.18
C GLU A 112 4.22 -6.98 -10.15
N ASN A 113 4.39 -6.76 -11.47
CA ASN A 113 3.59 -7.40 -12.54
C ASN A 113 2.06 -7.30 -12.28
N ASN A 114 1.55 -6.09 -11.97
CA ASN A 114 0.16 -5.79 -11.64
C ASN A 114 -0.37 -6.31 -10.29
N GLU A 115 0.38 -7.14 -9.57
CA GLU A 115 -0.02 -7.68 -8.28
C GLU A 115 0.66 -6.94 -7.12
N LEU A 116 -0.04 -6.80 -5.99
CA LEU A 116 0.57 -6.29 -4.76
C LEU A 116 1.66 -7.27 -4.30
N ASN A 117 2.88 -6.76 -4.08
CA ASN A 117 4.02 -7.56 -3.63
C ASN A 117 4.93 -6.73 -2.72
N GLY A 118 5.03 -7.11 -1.46
CA GLY A 118 5.75 -6.38 -0.41
C GLY A 118 4.84 -5.76 0.64
N THR A 119 5.42 -4.86 1.44
CA THR A 119 4.73 -4.20 2.57
C THR A 119 3.95 -2.98 2.10
N CYS A 120 2.64 -3.03 2.22
CA CYS A 120 1.75 -1.88 2.04
C CYS A 120 1.68 -1.07 3.33
N LYS A 121 1.63 0.27 3.19
CA LYS A 121 1.50 1.21 4.31
C LYS A 121 0.29 2.11 4.15
N ARG A 122 -0.29 2.48 5.27
CA ARG A 122 -1.29 3.55 5.36
C ARG A 122 -0.87 4.55 6.41
N TYR A 123 -1.26 5.79 6.19
CA TYR A 123 -0.91 6.91 7.05
C TYR A 123 -2.17 7.63 7.52
N HIS A 124 -2.11 8.23 8.69
CA HIS A 124 -3.08 9.20 9.18
C HIS A 124 -2.92 10.53 8.41
N ARG A 125 -3.88 11.45 8.57
CA ARG A 125 -3.83 12.76 7.87
C ARG A 125 -2.66 13.65 8.28
N ASP A 126 -2.10 13.44 9.47
CA ASP A 126 -0.92 14.12 9.98
C ASP A 126 0.40 13.52 9.49
N GLY A 127 0.33 12.42 8.71
CA GLY A 127 1.48 11.70 8.17
C GLY A 127 2.02 10.59 9.07
N ALA A 128 1.47 10.40 10.28
CA ALA A 128 1.86 9.29 11.14
C ALA A 128 1.43 7.94 10.53
N LEU A 129 2.24 6.90 10.73
CA LEU A 129 1.90 5.55 10.26
C LEU A 129 0.62 5.07 10.93
N GLN A 130 -0.35 4.61 10.11
CA GLN A 130 -1.62 4.05 10.58
C GLN A 130 -1.64 2.53 10.53
N ALA A 131 -1.11 1.94 9.45
CA ALA A 131 -1.10 0.49 9.28
C ALA A 131 0.02 0.01 8.36
N GLU A 132 0.50 -1.21 8.64
CA GLU A 132 1.37 -2.00 7.77
C GLU A 132 0.79 -3.40 7.61
N TYR A 133 0.85 -3.91 6.39
CA TYR A 133 0.40 -5.26 6.04
C TYR A 133 1.07 -5.74 4.77
N ASP A 134 1.42 -7.03 4.74
CA ASP A 134 2.19 -7.61 3.65
C ASP A 134 1.31 -8.27 2.60
N TYR A 135 1.83 -8.24 1.38
CA TYR A 135 1.35 -9.04 0.26
C TYR A 135 2.49 -9.80 -0.42
N LYS A 136 2.17 -10.95 -0.99
CA LYS A 136 3.03 -11.68 -1.92
C LYS A 136 2.19 -12.17 -3.10
N ASN A 137 2.54 -11.74 -4.31
CA ASN A 137 1.81 -12.10 -5.55
C ASN A 137 0.28 -11.91 -5.41
N GLY A 138 -0.12 -10.77 -4.86
CA GLY A 138 -1.52 -10.43 -4.60
C GLY A 138 -2.20 -11.16 -3.43
N LEU A 139 -1.50 -12.07 -2.74
CA LEU A 139 -2.01 -12.77 -1.57
C LEU A 139 -1.71 -11.96 -0.30
N ARG A 140 -2.73 -11.72 0.51
CA ARG A 140 -2.62 -10.99 1.78
C ARG A 140 -2.03 -11.88 2.87
N ALA A 141 -1.09 -11.33 3.64
CA ALA A 141 -0.50 -12.00 4.80
C ALA A 141 -1.37 -11.84 6.05
N VAL A 142 -1.19 -12.77 6.99
CA VAL A 142 -1.53 -12.56 8.41
C VAL A 142 -0.60 -11.51 9.02
N GLY A 143 -0.99 -10.90 10.15
CA GLY A 143 -0.11 -9.99 10.89
C GLY A 143 -0.26 -8.52 10.49
N LEU A 144 -1.51 -8.05 10.24
CA LEU A 144 -1.80 -6.62 10.17
C LEU A 144 -1.28 -5.92 11.44
N LYS A 145 -0.49 -4.88 11.26
CA LYS A 145 -0.14 -3.93 12.32
C LYS A 145 -0.94 -2.65 12.13
N GLU A 146 -1.62 -2.19 13.19
CA GLU A 146 -2.33 -0.91 13.19
C GLU A 146 -1.90 -0.05 14.36
N LEU A 147 -1.88 1.27 14.15
CA LEU A 147 -1.52 2.25 15.15
C LEU A 147 -2.61 3.33 15.24
N THR A 148 -2.80 3.86 16.43
CA THR A 148 -3.60 5.06 16.66
C THR A 148 -2.87 6.29 16.13
N GLU A 149 -3.55 7.44 16.03
CA GLU A 149 -2.91 8.74 15.70
C GLU A 149 -1.79 9.12 16.67
N SER A 150 -1.85 8.65 17.92
CA SER A 150 -0.78 8.84 18.91
C SER A 150 0.37 7.82 18.80
N GLY A 151 0.35 6.94 17.78
CA GLY A 151 1.39 5.94 17.54
C GLY A 151 1.31 4.70 18.45
N LYS A 152 0.22 4.53 19.22
CA LYS A 152 0.02 3.34 20.07
C LYS A 152 -0.45 2.16 19.22
N ASP A 153 0.16 0.99 19.40
CA ASP A 153 -0.25 -0.26 18.77
C ASP A 153 -1.71 -0.62 19.13
N ILE A 154 -2.44 -1.09 18.13
CA ILE A 154 -3.79 -1.66 18.29
C ILE A 154 -3.65 -3.18 18.22
N GLU A 155 -3.99 -3.84 19.33
CA GLU A 155 -3.93 -5.29 19.40
C GLU A 155 -4.93 -5.90 18.41
N GLN A 156 -4.45 -6.89 17.64
CA GLN A 156 -5.29 -7.61 16.68
C GLN A 156 -6.03 -8.74 17.38
N PRO A 157 -7.24 -9.12 16.90
CA PRO A 157 -8.01 -10.17 17.53
C PRO A 157 -7.31 -11.52 17.41
N LYS A 158 -7.58 -12.41 18.37
CA LYS A 158 -7.20 -13.82 18.30
C LYS A 158 -8.34 -14.62 17.67
N LEU A 159 -8.00 -15.61 16.86
CA LEU A 159 -8.96 -16.58 16.36
C LEU A 159 -9.10 -17.71 17.36
N LEU A 160 -10.28 -17.82 17.97
CA LEU A 160 -10.63 -18.84 18.96
C LEU A 160 -11.33 -19.99 18.26
N LEU A 161 -10.83 -21.21 18.46
CA LEU A 161 -11.38 -22.42 17.86
C LEU A 161 -11.90 -23.35 18.94
N SER A 162 -13.03 -24.02 18.66
CA SER A 162 -13.53 -25.14 19.44
C SER A 162 -13.91 -26.32 18.54
N LYS A 163 -13.91 -27.52 19.07
CA LYS A 163 -14.32 -28.74 18.37
C LYS A 163 -15.29 -29.57 19.21
N HIS A 164 -16.30 -30.13 18.55
CA HIS A 164 -17.29 -31.00 19.14
C HIS A 164 -17.45 -32.25 18.29
N ARG A 165 -17.43 -33.43 18.93
CA ARG A 165 -17.69 -34.69 18.22
C ARG A 165 -19.15 -34.75 17.77
N VAL A 166 -19.36 -35.06 16.49
CA VAL A 166 -20.68 -35.27 15.89
C VAL A 166 -20.66 -36.58 15.09
N PRO A 167 -21.82 -37.15 14.70
CA PRO A 167 -21.85 -38.41 13.94
C PRO A 167 -21.05 -38.37 12.63
N ALA A 168 -20.96 -37.22 11.97
CA ALA A 168 -20.26 -37.04 10.70
C ALA A 168 -18.78 -36.66 10.86
N GLY A 169 -18.21 -36.69 12.07
CA GLY A 169 -16.83 -36.27 12.33
C GLY A 169 -16.70 -35.24 13.46
N TYR A 170 -16.19 -34.06 13.16
CA TYR A 170 -16.07 -32.96 14.14
C TYR A 170 -16.72 -31.69 13.59
N LEU A 171 -17.59 -31.07 14.41
CA LEU A 171 -18.00 -29.68 14.21
C LEU A 171 -16.90 -28.79 14.74
N ILE A 172 -16.30 -27.98 13.88
CA ILE A 172 -15.35 -26.93 14.22
C ILE A 172 -16.11 -25.62 14.27
N GLN A 173 -15.96 -24.86 15.34
CA GLN A 173 -16.47 -23.49 15.49
C GLN A 173 -15.30 -22.54 15.63
N ALA A 174 -15.41 -21.39 14.97
CA ALA A 174 -14.39 -20.35 14.92
C ALA A 174 -15.03 -18.98 15.20
N ARG A 175 -14.42 -18.20 16.09
CA ARG A 175 -14.82 -16.81 16.35
C ARG A 175 -13.60 -15.95 16.66
N LEU A 176 -13.71 -14.64 16.43
CA LEU A 176 -12.70 -13.69 16.90
C LEU A 176 -12.85 -13.45 18.41
N SER A 177 -11.77 -13.07 19.08
CA SER A 177 -11.79 -12.72 20.52
C SER A 177 -12.60 -11.46 20.83
N ASP A 178 -12.78 -10.60 19.82
CA ASP A 178 -13.48 -9.33 19.93
C ASP A 178 -14.45 -9.18 18.75
N ASP A 179 -15.41 -8.25 18.86
CA ASP A 179 -16.42 -8.00 17.83
C ASP A 179 -15.83 -7.20 16.66
N TYR A 180 -15.88 -7.79 15.48
CA TYR A 180 -15.44 -7.17 14.22
C TYR A 180 -16.53 -7.26 13.17
N ASN A 181 -16.59 -6.24 12.30
CA ASN A 181 -17.51 -6.24 11.16
C ASN A 181 -16.96 -7.04 9.97
N ASN A 182 -17.87 -7.59 9.16
CA ASN A 182 -17.53 -8.28 7.91
C ASN A 182 -16.44 -9.34 8.10
N VAL A 183 -16.72 -10.32 8.95
CA VAL A 183 -15.83 -11.45 9.21
C VAL A 183 -16.18 -12.60 8.29
N ASP A 184 -15.21 -13.05 7.51
CA ASP A 184 -15.27 -14.25 6.68
C ASP A 184 -14.32 -15.30 7.25
N TYR A 185 -14.79 -16.55 7.40
CA TYR A 185 -13.99 -17.66 7.88
C TYR A 185 -13.72 -18.67 6.78
N PHE A 186 -12.52 -19.23 6.76
CA PHE A 186 -12.03 -20.15 5.75
C PHE A 186 -11.36 -21.35 6.38
N ILE A 187 -11.45 -22.52 5.73
CA ILE A 187 -10.71 -23.74 6.12
C ILE A 187 -9.70 -24.10 5.03
N GLY A 188 -8.51 -24.44 5.46
CA GLY A 188 -7.38 -24.87 4.64
C GLY A 188 -6.09 -24.17 5.06
N ASP A 189 -4.97 -24.62 4.51
CA ASP A 189 -3.66 -24.10 4.85
C ASP A 189 -3.36 -22.79 4.13
N LEU A 190 -2.61 -21.92 4.80
CA LEU A 190 -2.02 -20.73 4.21
C LEU A 190 -0.87 -21.10 3.29
N VAL A 191 -0.67 -20.32 2.23
CA VAL A 191 0.54 -20.38 1.40
C VAL A 191 1.73 -19.90 2.26
N GLU A 192 2.80 -20.70 2.32
CA GLU A 192 3.99 -20.43 3.14
C GLU A 192 3.64 -20.13 4.63
N GLU A 193 2.59 -20.77 5.14
CA GLU A 193 2.07 -20.56 6.51
C GLU A 193 1.71 -19.10 6.86
N LYS A 194 1.68 -18.21 5.88
CA LYS A 194 1.54 -16.77 6.06
C LYS A 194 0.46 -16.13 5.19
N TYR A 195 0.29 -16.56 3.94
CA TYR A 195 -0.51 -15.85 2.96
C TYR A 195 -1.86 -16.53 2.69
N LEU A 196 -2.94 -15.76 2.72
CA LEU A 196 -4.30 -16.23 2.44
C LEU A 196 -4.45 -16.55 0.95
N PRO A 197 -4.73 -17.81 0.54
CA PRO A 197 -4.95 -18.17 -0.85
C PRO A 197 -6.16 -17.45 -1.46
N LYS A 198 -6.12 -17.17 -2.78
CA LYS A 198 -7.26 -16.54 -3.50
C LYS A 198 -8.53 -17.41 -3.48
N LYS A 199 -8.40 -18.73 -3.30
CA LYS A 199 -9.51 -19.68 -3.24
C LYS A 199 -9.37 -20.56 -2.03
N MET A 200 -10.29 -20.42 -1.08
CA MET A 200 -10.44 -21.28 0.08
C MET A 200 -11.91 -21.63 0.28
N LYS A 201 -12.18 -22.74 0.96
CA LYS A 201 -13.54 -23.10 1.32
C LYS A 201 -13.99 -22.22 2.48
N THR A 202 -15.10 -21.52 2.28
CA THR A 202 -15.70 -20.64 3.31
C THR A 202 -16.52 -21.47 4.30
N LEU A 203 -16.49 -21.11 5.57
CA LEU A 203 -17.35 -21.64 6.61
C LEU A 203 -18.75 -20.99 6.53
N GLN A 204 -19.76 -21.71 7.00
CA GLN A 204 -21.06 -21.10 7.26
C GLN A 204 -20.93 -20.21 8.50
N THR A 205 -21.40 -18.96 8.41
CA THR A 205 -21.34 -18.02 9.53
C THR A 205 -22.76 -17.79 10.09
N ARG A 206 -22.91 -17.97 11.41
CA ARG A 206 -24.12 -17.65 12.17
C ARG A 206 -23.74 -16.92 13.43
N ASN A 207 -24.36 -15.76 13.70
CA ASN A 207 -24.10 -14.95 14.90
C ASN A 207 -22.59 -14.75 15.12
N GLU A 208 -21.87 -14.36 14.06
CA GLU A 208 -20.42 -14.10 14.06
C GLU A 208 -19.52 -15.31 14.30
N VAL A 209 -20.10 -16.52 14.40
CA VAL A 209 -19.38 -17.79 14.54
C VAL A 209 -19.34 -18.50 13.20
N GLY A 210 -18.12 -18.79 12.71
CA GLY A 210 -17.91 -19.66 11.56
C GLY A 210 -18.01 -21.13 11.96
N GLU A 211 -18.79 -21.93 11.22
CA GLU A 211 -19.03 -23.35 11.51
C GLU A 211 -18.76 -24.23 10.32
N ILE A 212 -18.11 -25.36 10.54
CA ILE A 212 -17.91 -26.40 9.54
C ILE A 212 -17.84 -27.78 10.20
N VAL A 213 -18.46 -28.80 9.54
CA VAL A 213 -18.24 -30.19 9.89
C VAL A 213 -17.14 -30.77 9.03
N VAL A 214 -16.12 -31.33 9.65
CA VAL A 214 -15.02 -32.06 9.01
C VAL A 214 -15.17 -33.55 9.27
N SER A 215 -15.06 -34.37 8.21
CA SER A 215 -15.20 -35.82 8.30
C SER A 215 -13.94 -36.52 8.81
N GLN A 216 -12.77 -35.84 8.72
CA GLN A 216 -11.52 -36.38 9.28
C GLN A 216 -11.62 -36.52 10.78
N THR A 217 -11.00 -37.56 11.33
CA THR A 217 -11.07 -37.89 12.74
C THR A 217 -9.76 -37.71 13.49
N SER A 218 -8.70 -37.39 12.78
CA SER A 218 -7.35 -37.10 13.32
C SER A 218 -6.62 -36.08 12.45
N GLY A 219 -5.54 -35.49 12.99
CA GLY A 219 -4.71 -34.50 12.31
C GLY A 219 -5.08 -33.06 12.68
N THR A 220 -4.47 -32.10 12.00
CA THR A 220 -4.63 -30.67 12.28
C THR A 220 -5.56 -30.02 11.26
N VAL A 221 -6.45 -29.15 11.73
CA VAL A 221 -7.32 -28.30 10.89
C VAL A 221 -6.88 -26.86 11.06
N THR A 222 -6.61 -26.18 9.94
CA THR A 222 -6.29 -24.75 9.89
C THR A 222 -7.54 -23.97 9.55
N ILE A 223 -7.89 -22.99 10.36
CA ILE A 223 -8.96 -22.00 10.11
C ILE A 223 -8.32 -20.62 10.05
N THR A 224 -8.80 -19.82 9.10
CA THR A 224 -8.37 -18.42 8.90
C THR A 224 -9.60 -17.52 8.92
N ALA A 225 -9.51 -16.36 9.56
CA ALA A 225 -10.51 -15.31 9.50
C ALA A 225 -9.94 -14.08 8.80
N GLU A 226 -10.72 -13.50 7.88
CA GLU A 226 -10.52 -12.16 7.34
C GLU A 226 -11.59 -11.24 7.91
N TYR A 227 -11.21 -10.04 8.39
CA TYR A 227 -12.11 -9.10 9.07
C TYR A 227 -11.78 -7.65 8.72
N SER A 228 -12.73 -6.74 8.95
CA SER A 228 -12.56 -5.31 8.75
C SER A 228 -12.33 -4.61 10.09
N THR A 229 -11.27 -3.79 10.18
CA THR A 229 -10.96 -2.99 11.37
C THR A 229 -11.76 -1.68 11.39
N ARG A 230 -11.72 -0.96 12.52
CA ARG A 230 -12.32 0.38 12.64
C ARG A 230 -11.75 1.40 11.64
N TYR A 231 -10.49 1.25 11.23
CA TYR A 231 -9.86 2.09 10.20
C TYR A 231 -10.11 1.58 8.78
N ARG A 232 -10.99 0.58 8.63
CA ARG A 232 -11.31 -0.05 7.33
C ARG A 232 -10.10 -0.69 6.67
N ASN A 233 -9.16 -1.20 7.48
CA ASN A 233 -8.16 -2.13 7.00
C ASN A 233 -8.76 -3.55 7.01
N ARG A 234 -8.23 -4.42 6.16
CA ARG A 234 -8.57 -5.85 6.18
C ARG A 234 -7.47 -6.58 6.94
N GLY A 235 -7.81 -7.20 8.06
CA GLY A 235 -6.92 -8.05 8.83
C GLY A 235 -7.13 -9.52 8.49
N VAL A 236 -6.09 -10.31 8.65
CA VAL A 236 -6.12 -11.77 8.51
C VAL A 236 -5.46 -12.38 9.74
N VAL A 237 -6.17 -13.31 10.40
CA VAL A 237 -5.64 -14.12 11.49
C VAL A 237 -5.92 -15.59 11.22
N SER A 238 -5.03 -16.47 11.67
CA SER A 238 -5.16 -17.91 11.48
C SER A 238 -4.87 -18.66 12.77
N ALA A 239 -5.54 -19.77 12.97
CA ALA A 239 -5.31 -20.68 14.09
C ALA A 239 -5.45 -22.14 13.63
N ARG A 240 -4.80 -23.04 14.37
CA ARG A 240 -4.84 -24.48 14.14
C ARG A 240 -5.51 -25.19 15.32
N ILE A 241 -6.24 -26.25 15.03
CA ILE A 241 -6.84 -27.12 16.05
C ILE A 241 -6.55 -28.58 15.70
N ASP A 242 -5.99 -29.30 16.65
CA ASP A 242 -5.68 -30.71 16.47
C ASP A 242 -6.92 -31.57 16.77
N LEU A 243 -7.17 -32.53 15.90
CA LEU A 243 -8.14 -33.60 16.11
C LEU A 243 -7.41 -34.81 16.73
N PRO A 244 -8.09 -35.64 17.52
CA PRO A 244 -7.50 -36.79 18.23
C PRO A 244 -6.72 -37.71 17.31
#